data_4d9422e985f85e4143e717f7d50e40a2
#
_entry.id   4d9422e985f85e4143e717f7d50e40a2
#
_cell.length_a   1.000
_cell.length_b   1.000
_cell.length_c   1.000
_cell.angle_alpha   90.00
_cell.angle_beta   90.00
_cell.angle_gamma   90.00
#
_symmetry.space_group_name_H-M   'P 1'
#
loop_
_entity.id
_entity.type
_entity.pdbx_description
1 polymer ?
#
loop_
_entity_poly.entity_id
_entity_poly.type
_entity_poly.pdbx_seq_one_letter_code
_entity_poly.pdbx_strand_id
1 'polypeptide(L)'
;MPAEVLALMPAADAANGQSQTVSNGCTACHSLEKDVRLVGPSWYSVGATAAKRVAGEGAGLYLYTSIVEPNAYVNEGYISGLMPLTYKEVFSNEQMADVIAYLLTMQGK
;
A
#
# COMPACT_ATOMS: atom_id res chain seq x y z
N MET A 1 3.01 0.24 -12.81
CA MET A 1 2.56 -1.05 -12.25
C MET A 1 2.71 -2.12 -13.31
N PRO A 2 3.25 -3.29 -12.97
CA PRO A 2 3.40 -4.37 -13.94
C PRO A 2 2.06 -4.76 -14.56
N ALA A 3 2.08 -5.12 -15.84
CA ALA A 3 0.86 -5.50 -16.57
C ALA A 3 0.15 -6.68 -15.91
N GLU A 4 0.91 -7.62 -15.36
CA GLU A 4 0.39 -8.81 -14.69
C GLU A 4 -0.44 -8.47 -13.46
N VAL A 5 0.00 -7.49 -12.67
CA VAL A 5 -0.73 -7.03 -11.48
C VAL A 5 -1.95 -6.21 -11.93
N LEU A 6 -1.77 -5.31 -12.88
CA LEU A 6 -2.87 -4.47 -13.39
C LEU A 6 -4.02 -5.32 -13.93
N ALA A 7 -3.70 -6.39 -14.66
CA ALA A 7 -4.71 -7.29 -15.23
C ALA A 7 -5.53 -8.02 -14.16
N LEU A 8 -4.97 -8.23 -12.96
CA LEU A 8 -5.64 -8.91 -11.87
C LEU A 8 -6.49 -8.00 -11.00
N MET A 9 -6.33 -6.67 -11.12
CA MET A 9 -7.03 -5.72 -10.27
C MET A 9 -8.56 -5.84 -10.31
N PRO A 10 -9.23 -6.03 -11.48
CA PRO A 10 -10.70 -6.13 -11.50
C PRO A 10 -11.27 -7.29 -10.69
N ALA A 11 -10.52 -8.38 -10.53
CA ALA A 11 -10.95 -9.56 -9.79
C ALA A 11 -10.25 -9.68 -8.42
N ALA A 12 -9.53 -8.65 -7.98
CA ALA A 12 -8.77 -8.71 -6.73
C ALA A 12 -9.67 -8.80 -5.51
N ASP A 13 -9.20 -9.55 -4.51
CA ASP A 13 -9.92 -9.82 -3.26
C ASP A 13 -9.37 -8.94 -2.14
N ALA A 14 -10.10 -7.86 -1.82
CA ALA A 14 -9.68 -6.92 -0.77
C ALA A 14 -9.63 -7.59 0.61
N ALA A 15 -10.51 -8.54 0.90
CA ALA A 15 -10.48 -9.25 2.18
C ALA A 15 -9.21 -10.10 2.32
N ASN A 16 -8.79 -10.76 1.25
CA ASN A 16 -7.50 -11.47 1.26
C ASN A 16 -6.34 -10.48 1.37
N GLY A 17 -6.45 -9.33 0.72
CA GLY A 17 -5.47 -8.26 0.84
C GLY A 17 -5.26 -7.82 2.29
N GLN A 18 -6.34 -7.63 3.02
CA GLN A 18 -6.28 -7.32 4.45
C GLN A 18 -5.54 -8.39 5.23
N SER A 19 -5.86 -9.66 4.98
CA SER A 19 -5.18 -10.78 5.64
C SER A 19 -3.68 -10.80 5.33
N GLN A 20 -3.29 -10.51 4.09
CA GLN A 20 -1.89 -10.44 3.70
C GLN A 20 -1.14 -9.32 4.41
N THR A 21 -1.77 -8.17 4.65
CA THR A 21 -1.12 -7.06 5.36
C THR A 21 -0.84 -7.42 6.81
N VAL A 22 -1.74 -8.16 7.46
CA VAL A 22 -1.53 -8.63 8.84
C VAL A 22 -0.42 -9.67 8.88
N SER A 23 -0.49 -10.67 8.00
CA SER A 23 0.48 -11.79 7.97
C SER A 23 1.90 -11.34 7.66
N ASN A 24 2.06 -10.25 6.91
CA ASN A 24 3.37 -9.76 6.47
C ASN A 24 3.86 -8.54 7.25
N GLY A 25 3.25 -8.24 8.39
CA GLY A 25 3.76 -7.25 9.33
C GLY A 25 3.51 -5.80 8.96
N CYS A 26 2.71 -5.52 7.94
CA CYS A 26 2.44 -4.14 7.51
C CYS A 26 1.80 -3.31 8.62
N THR A 27 0.87 -3.91 9.38
CA THR A 27 0.13 -3.23 10.43
C THR A 27 0.96 -3.00 11.70
N ALA A 28 2.17 -3.55 11.77
CA ALA A 28 3.10 -3.21 12.85
C ALA A 28 3.60 -1.76 12.75
N CYS A 29 3.65 -1.21 11.53
CA CYS A 29 4.14 0.15 11.26
C CYS A 29 3.07 1.08 10.71
N HIS A 30 1.96 0.56 10.21
CA HIS A 30 0.86 1.35 9.64
C HIS A 30 -0.41 1.15 10.47
N SER A 31 -0.84 2.20 11.16
CA SER A 31 -2.11 2.21 11.88
C SER A 31 -3.29 2.24 10.90
N LEU A 32 -4.42 1.70 11.30
CA LEU A 32 -5.70 1.82 10.58
C LEU A 32 -6.55 2.95 11.13
N GLU A 33 -6.12 3.60 12.19
CA GLU A 33 -6.89 4.63 12.89
C GLU A 33 -6.52 6.02 12.42
N LYS A 34 -7.52 6.93 12.41
CA LYS A 34 -7.33 8.32 12.02
C LYS A 34 -6.29 9.00 12.93
N ASP A 35 -5.34 9.70 12.30
CA ASP A 35 -4.32 10.50 12.98
C ASP A 35 -3.42 9.73 13.94
N VAL A 36 -3.43 8.41 13.92
CA VAL A 36 -2.50 7.60 14.70
C VAL A 36 -1.28 7.29 13.84
N ARG A 37 -0.17 7.93 14.18
CA ARG A 37 1.12 7.72 13.51
C ARG A 37 1.91 6.65 14.25
N LEU A 38 2.40 5.66 13.50
CA LEU A 38 3.41 4.71 13.96
C LEU A 38 4.72 5.00 13.22
N VAL A 39 5.49 3.98 12.85
CA VAL A 39 6.70 4.18 12.06
C VAL A 39 6.35 4.70 10.67
N GLY A 40 5.32 4.14 10.04
CA GLY A 40 4.79 4.61 8.78
C GLY A 40 3.50 5.43 8.94
N PRO A 41 3.02 6.03 7.86
CA PRO A 41 1.78 6.79 7.90
C PRO A 41 0.56 5.92 8.17
N SER A 42 -0.47 6.54 8.78
CA SER A 42 -1.76 5.88 8.97
C SER A 42 -2.39 5.53 7.63
N TRP A 43 -3.03 4.37 7.56
CA TRP A 43 -3.76 3.92 6.38
C TRP A 43 -5.23 4.34 6.37
N TYR A 44 -5.69 5.06 7.40
CA TYR A 44 -7.11 5.41 7.54
C TYR A 44 -7.73 5.96 6.25
N SER A 45 -7.00 6.83 5.54
CA SER A 45 -7.47 7.44 4.29
C SER A 45 -6.49 7.24 3.13
N VAL A 46 -5.64 6.21 3.19
CA VAL A 46 -4.57 6.01 2.21
C VAL A 46 -5.11 5.85 0.79
N GLY A 47 -6.24 5.16 0.62
CA GLY A 47 -6.85 4.98 -0.69
C GLY A 47 -7.35 6.29 -1.29
N ALA A 48 -7.86 7.18 -0.45
CA ALA A 48 -8.36 8.48 -0.91
C ALA A 48 -7.22 9.44 -1.26
N THR A 49 -6.09 9.37 -0.55
CA THR A 49 -4.97 10.30 -0.73
C THR A 49 -3.92 9.81 -1.72
N ALA A 50 -3.90 8.52 -2.03
CA ALA A 50 -2.84 7.91 -2.85
C ALA A 50 -2.67 8.59 -4.22
N ALA A 51 -3.76 8.96 -4.87
CA ALA A 51 -3.72 9.60 -6.19
C ALA A 51 -3.12 11.02 -6.16
N LYS A 52 -2.99 11.61 -4.98
CA LYS A 52 -2.54 13.00 -4.79
C LYS A 52 -1.11 13.09 -4.28
N ARG A 53 -0.47 11.96 -3.93
CA ARG A 53 0.85 11.98 -3.29
C ARG A 53 1.97 12.32 -4.26
N VAL A 54 1.91 11.79 -5.47
CA VAL A 54 2.91 12.07 -6.50
C VAL A 54 2.19 12.50 -7.76
N ALA A 55 2.52 13.69 -8.28
CA ALA A 55 1.89 14.23 -9.47
C ALA A 55 2.11 13.27 -10.66
N GLY A 56 1.04 12.96 -11.38
CA GLY A 56 1.07 12.07 -12.53
C GLY A 56 0.98 10.59 -12.21
N GLU A 57 1.00 10.19 -10.93
CA GLU A 57 0.78 8.81 -10.52
C GLU A 57 -0.66 8.60 -10.09
N GLY A 58 -1.32 7.58 -10.64
CA GLY A 58 -2.62 7.14 -10.15
C GLY A 58 -2.50 6.44 -8.81
N ALA A 59 -3.63 6.30 -8.10
CA ALA A 59 -3.65 5.69 -6.77
C ALA A 59 -3.04 4.28 -6.76
N GLY A 60 -3.41 3.42 -7.71
CA GLY A 60 -2.89 2.06 -7.77
C GLY A 60 -1.39 2.00 -7.97
N LEU A 61 -0.87 2.82 -8.88
CA LEU A 61 0.57 2.89 -9.13
C LEU A 61 1.33 3.41 -7.91
N TYR A 62 0.82 4.45 -7.27
CA TYR A 62 1.43 4.99 -6.06
C TYR A 62 1.52 3.91 -4.97
N LEU A 63 0.43 3.18 -4.73
CA LEU A 63 0.40 2.12 -3.71
C LEU A 63 1.35 0.99 -4.07
N TYR A 64 1.36 0.55 -5.33
CA TYR A 64 2.29 -0.48 -5.79
C TYR A 64 3.75 -0.05 -5.54
N THR A 65 4.10 1.14 -5.99
CA THR A 65 5.47 1.67 -5.84
C THR A 65 5.86 1.81 -4.37
N SER A 66 4.91 2.25 -3.52
CA SER A 66 5.15 2.39 -2.08
C SER A 66 5.44 1.05 -1.41
N ILE A 67 4.90 -0.05 -1.93
CA ILE A 67 5.13 -1.39 -1.39
C ILE A 67 6.47 -1.95 -1.87
N VAL A 68 6.76 -1.85 -3.17
CA VAL A 68 7.94 -2.51 -3.78
C VAL A 68 9.19 -1.63 -3.76
N GLU A 69 9.02 -0.32 -3.79
CA GLU A 69 10.11 0.66 -3.77
C GLU A 69 9.79 1.76 -2.76
N PRO A 70 9.73 1.42 -1.45
CA PRO A 70 9.23 2.36 -0.43
C PRO A 70 10.06 3.62 -0.29
N ASN A 71 11.32 3.63 -0.73
CA ASN A 71 12.17 4.81 -0.67
C ASN A 71 12.05 5.73 -1.90
N ALA A 72 11.28 5.34 -2.91
CA ALA A 72 11.06 6.18 -4.10
C ALA A 72 10.29 7.46 -3.76
N TYR A 73 9.36 7.38 -2.82
CA TYR A 73 8.66 8.54 -2.27
C TYR A 73 8.43 8.30 -0.78
N VAL A 74 8.95 9.20 0.05
CA VAL A 74 8.77 9.14 1.51
C VAL A 74 7.97 10.38 1.91
N ASN A 75 6.85 10.17 2.61
CA ASN A 75 6.02 11.27 3.09
C ASN A 75 6.83 12.17 4.02
N GLU A 76 6.56 13.48 3.95
CA GLU A 76 7.24 14.47 4.79
C GLU A 76 7.14 14.09 6.27
N GLY A 77 8.25 14.15 6.97
CA GLY A 77 8.33 13.82 8.38
C GLY A 77 8.55 12.34 8.69
N TYR A 78 8.63 11.48 7.67
CA TYR A 78 8.91 10.06 7.85
C TYR A 78 10.34 9.73 7.42
N ILE A 79 10.89 8.64 7.97
CA ILE A 79 12.28 8.25 7.74
C ILE A 79 12.33 7.19 6.64
N SER A 80 13.19 7.39 5.63
CA SER A 80 13.41 6.38 4.59
C SER A 80 14.17 5.17 5.15
N GLY A 81 14.06 4.03 4.45
CA GLY A 81 14.83 2.83 4.77
C GLY A 81 14.26 1.96 5.88
N LEU A 82 13.10 2.31 6.45
CA LEU A 82 12.50 1.54 7.54
C LEU A 82 11.51 0.47 7.04
N MET A 83 10.88 0.68 5.88
CA MET A 83 9.98 -0.31 5.30
C MET A 83 10.81 -1.37 4.58
N PRO A 84 10.52 -2.68 4.79
CA PRO A 84 11.26 -3.76 4.11
C PRO A 84 11.20 -3.63 2.59
N LEU A 85 12.29 -4.00 1.91
CA LEU A 85 12.40 -3.92 0.45
C LEU A 85 12.05 -5.23 -0.25
N THR A 86 11.56 -6.23 0.48
CA THR A 86 11.43 -7.60 0.01
C THR A 86 10.04 -7.96 -0.51
N TYR A 87 9.07 -7.06 -0.42
CA TYR A 87 7.68 -7.40 -0.75
C TYR A 87 7.46 -7.76 -2.22
N LYS A 88 8.31 -7.29 -3.11
CA LYS A 88 8.24 -7.68 -4.52
C LYS A 88 8.42 -9.19 -4.70
N GLU A 89 9.28 -9.80 -3.90
CA GLU A 89 9.53 -11.24 -3.91
C GLU A 89 8.53 -12.02 -3.04
N VAL A 90 8.07 -11.41 -1.95
CA VAL A 90 7.16 -12.04 -0.99
C VAL A 90 5.76 -12.22 -1.57
N PHE A 91 5.22 -11.18 -2.22
CA PHE A 91 3.88 -11.23 -2.79
C PHE A 91 3.88 -11.77 -4.21
N SER A 92 3.00 -12.75 -4.48
CA SER A 92 2.63 -13.09 -5.86
C SER A 92 1.91 -11.91 -6.51
N ASN A 93 1.73 -11.96 -7.83
CA ASN A 93 0.98 -10.91 -8.53
C ASN A 93 -0.47 -10.82 -8.00
N GLU A 94 -1.09 -11.96 -7.70
CA GLU A 94 -2.45 -11.99 -7.14
C GLU A 94 -2.49 -11.38 -5.76
N GLN A 95 -1.56 -11.74 -4.88
CA GLN A 95 -1.47 -11.18 -3.54
C GLN A 95 -1.21 -9.68 -3.58
N MET A 96 -0.34 -9.22 -4.47
CA MET A 96 -0.07 -7.80 -4.65
C MET A 96 -1.33 -7.05 -5.08
N ALA A 97 -2.09 -7.59 -6.06
CA ALA A 97 -3.35 -7.00 -6.49
C ALA A 97 -4.35 -6.93 -5.34
N ASP A 98 -4.45 -7.99 -4.53
CA ASP A 98 -5.36 -8.07 -3.39
C ASP A 98 -5.00 -7.01 -2.33
N VAL A 99 -3.71 -6.85 -2.01
CA VAL A 99 -3.25 -5.84 -1.05
C VAL A 99 -3.57 -4.42 -1.55
N ILE A 100 -3.30 -4.14 -2.82
CA ILE A 100 -3.60 -2.83 -3.41
C ILE A 100 -5.11 -2.57 -3.37
N ALA A 101 -5.93 -3.57 -3.72
CA ALA A 101 -7.38 -3.44 -3.67
C ALA A 101 -7.86 -3.13 -2.26
N TYR A 102 -7.30 -3.80 -1.25
CA TYR A 102 -7.62 -3.50 0.14
C TYR A 102 -7.28 -2.06 0.51
N LEU A 103 -6.07 -1.61 0.19
CA LEU A 103 -5.65 -0.24 0.52
C LEU A 103 -6.51 0.81 -0.18
N LEU A 104 -6.98 0.54 -1.39
CA LEU A 104 -7.89 1.43 -2.11
C LEU A 104 -9.25 1.57 -1.40
N THR A 105 -9.66 0.61 -0.57
CA THR A 105 -10.90 0.72 0.21
C THR A 105 -10.77 1.67 1.40
N MET A 106 -9.56 2.07 1.78
CA MET A 106 -9.31 2.93 2.94
C MET A 106 -9.54 4.39 2.58
N GLN A 107 -10.78 4.85 2.70
CA GLN A 107 -11.23 6.15 2.20
C GLN A 107 -11.39 7.23 3.27
N GLY A 108 -11.06 6.96 4.52
CA GLY A 108 -11.14 7.96 5.59
C GLY A 108 -12.55 8.16 6.16
N LYS A 109 -13.34 7.12 6.13
CA LYS A 109 -14.74 7.20 6.62
C LYS A 109 -14.99 6.29 7.80
#